data_b1874a9a20605b1de7ae2e580bab5318
#
_entry.id   b1874a9a20605b1de7ae2e580bab5318
#
_cell.length_a   1.000
_cell.length_b   1.000
_cell.length_c   1.000
_cell.angle_alpha   90.00
_cell.angle_beta   90.00
_cell.angle_gamma   90.00
#
_symmetry.space_group_name_H-M   'P 1'
#
loop_
_entity.id
_entity.type
_entity.pdbx_description
1 polymer ?
#
loop_
_entity_poly.entity_id
_entity_poly.type
_entity_poly.pdbx_seq_one_letter_code
_entity_poly.pdbx_strand_id
1 'polypeptide(L)'
;MKNSKKVLVLGEAFYPEDFLINDLVKEWEKKGYVFEVLTRTPSYPFGKVFQGYKNKIYQITFFNKIKVHRFPVIQGYQKSKIIKILNYFSFVFWSCWIIMFIGRRFDRIFVYQTGPLTLATAGILAKKIYKAKVIIWTQDLWPETVYAYGFKKTKILCFCLNRFVKWVYKNCDYILVSCEGFIERIRKYVPEKEIIFVPNWSLLDYHPVGNIKLPGKFNFTFAGNIGKVQNLENVLRGFQIFSKNYSNAYLNIIGDGSFLKYLKTFVVTENIKNVNFAGRKSLSEMSDYYKASDVLIISLKDVPLYEIMIPSKFQVYLVTHKPIFAIFKGEVRKIVENYSLGLAANPSDIDDIAKGFKMFSKFSKDEIKKISENSEYLSKSIFNREKLIEKINQFIW
;
A
#
# COMPACT_ATOMS: atom_id res chain seq x y z
N MET A 1 19.53 11.06 31.95
CA MET A 1 19.25 10.88 30.51
C MET A 1 18.85 9.43 30.31
N LYS A 2 17.59 9.12 29.97
CA LYS A 2 17.23 7.74 29.55
C LYS A 2 18.08 7.40 28.34
N ASN A 3 18.83 6.28 28.41
CA ASN A 3 19.58 5.76 27.26
C ASN A 3 18.64 5.61 26.08
N SER A 4 18.62 6.58 25.19
CA SER A 4 17.76 6.54 23.99
C SER A 4 18.30 5.45 23.08
N LYS A 5 17.52 4.43 22.82
CA LYS A 5 17.87 3.36 21.88
C LYS A 5 18.17 3.98 20.52
N LYS A 6 19.18 3.44 19.83
CA LYS A 6 19.50 3.81 18.46
C LYS A 6 18.87 2.83 17.48
N VAL A 7 18.12 3.35 16.50
CA VAL A 7 17.37 2.55 15.53
C VAL A 7 17.96 2.68 14.14
N LEU A 8 18.16 1.58 13.44
CA LEU A 8 18.41 1.57 12.00
C LEU A 8 17.12 1.18 11.28
N VAL A 9 16.62 2.08 10.44
CA VAL A 9 15.48 1.84 9.57
C VAL A 9 15.97 1.30 8.23
N LEU A 10 15.51 0.13 7.85
CA LEU A 10 15.77 -0.48 6.53
C LEU A 10 14.52 -0.43 5.68
N GLY A 11 14.59 0.20 4.51
CA GLY A 11 13.50 0.26 3.54
C GLY A 11 14.03 0.19 2.11
N GLU A 12 13.31 -0.51 1.21
CA GLU A 12 13.69 -0.49 -0.21
C GLU A 12 13.46 0.88 -0.82
N ALA A 13 12.39 1.55 -0.42
CA ALA A 13 12.01 2.88 -0.88
C ALA A 13 11.90 3.84 0.32
N PHE A 14 12.31 5.07 0.10
CA PHE A 14 12.29 6.15 1.08
C PHE A 14 12.26 7.50 0.34
N TYR A 15 11.96 8.59 1.07
CA TYR A 15 11.93 9.94 0.48
C TYR A 15 13.03 10.16 -0.57
N PRO A 16 12.72 10.77 -1.73
CA PRO A 16 11.49 11.47 -2.12
C PRO A 16 10.37 10.57 -2.68
N GLU A 17 10.50 9.26 -2.60
CA GLU A 17 9.45 8.30 -2.96
C GLU A 17 8.38 8.31 -1.88
N ASP A 18 7.08 8.39 -2.26
CA ASP A 18 5.96 8.52 -1.33
C ASP A 18 5.56 7.18 -0.70
N PHE A 19 6.10 6.93 0.48
CA PHE A 19 5.81 5.73 1.27
C PHE A 19 5.47 6.08 2.73
N LEU A 20 4.67 5.25 3.37
CA LEU A 20 4.20 5.44 4.73
C LEU A 20 5.34 5.59 5.76
N ILE A 21 6.47 4.95 5.49
CA ILE A 21 7.67 5.06 6.33
C ILE A 21 8.16 6.50 6.48
N ASN A 22 7.97 7.34 5.45
CA ASN A 22 8.38 8.75 5.51
C ASN A 22 7.60 9.51 6.59
N ASP A 23 6.31 9.21 6.74
CA ASP A 23 5.45 9.80 7.75
C ASP A 23 5.81 9.30 9.16
N LEU A 24 6.03 8.00 9.30
CA LEU A 24 6.46 7.39 10.56
C LEU A 24 7.76 8.01 11.09
N VAL A 25 8.78 8.14 10.23
CA VAL A 25 10.07 8.70 10.66
C VAL A 25 10.01 10.20 10.92
N LYS A 26 9.14 10.95 10.24
CA LYS A 26 8.89 12.37 10.59
C LYS A 26 8.35 12.51 12.01
N GLU A 27 7.43 11.61 12.41
CA GLU A 27 6.88 11.61 13.75
C GLU A 27 7.93 11.24 14.79
N TRP A 28 8.82 10.27 14.48
CA TRP A 28 9.94 9.93 15.34
C TRP A 28 10.95 11.09 15.49
N GLU A 29 11.22 11.82 14.41
CA GLU A 29 12.07 13.02 14.45
C GLU A 29 11.48 14.11 15.37
N LYS A 30 10.17 14.38 15.25
CA LYS A 30 9.48 15.35 16.13
C LYS A 30 9.56 14.97 17.61
N LYS A 31 9.51 13.66 17.92
CA LYS A 31 9.65 13.13 19.28
C LYS A 31 11.10 13.07 19.77
N GLY A 32 12.06 13.47 18.95
CA GLY A 32 13.49 13.51 19.29
C GLY A 32 14.15 12.13 19.38
N TYR A 33 13.61 11.12 18.72
CA TYR A 33 14.19 9.79 18.68
C TYR A 33 15.48 9.73 17.87
N VAL A 34 16.40 8.84 18.23
CA VAL A 34 17.69 8.68 17.56
C VAL A 34 17.64 7.52 16.58
N PHE A 35 17.67 7.82 15.30
CA PHE A 35 17.64 6.81 14.25
C PHE A 35 18.34 7.27 12.97
N GLU A 36 18.71 6.32 12.13
CA GLU A 36 19.25 6.54 10.79
C GLU A 36 18.50 5.63 9.80
N VAL A 37 18.47 6.01 8.54
CA VAL A 37 17.80 5.23 7.48
C VAL A 37 18.83 4.67 6.53
N LEU A 38 18.67 3.41 6.13
CA LEU A 38 19.45 2.76 5.07
C LEU A 38 18.51 2.33 3.96
N THR A 39 18.73 2.86 2.77
CA THR A 39 17.87 2.65 1.59
C THR A 39 18.67 2.76 0.30
N ARG A 40 18.09 2.37 -0.82
CA ARG A 40 18.68 2.57 -2.14
C ARG A 40 18.51 4.00 -2.65
N THR A 41 19.21 4.33 -3.72
CA THR A 41 18.98 5.58 -4.48
C THR A 41 17.55 5.58 -5.04
N PRO A 42 16.78 6.70 -4.90
CA PRO A 42 15.37 6.74 -5.26
C PRO A 42 15.16 6.55 -6.76
N SER A 43 14.23 5.69 -7.13
CA SER A 43 13.96 5.28 -8.52
C SER A 43 12.54 4.79 -8.79
N TYR A 44 11.72 4.59 -7.75
CA TYR A 44 10.35 4.13 -7.89
C TYR A 44 9.38 5.31 -8.12
N PRO A 45 8.38 5.20 -9.01
CA PRO A 45 7.98 3.98 -9.73
C PRO A 45 8.67 3.78 -11.09
N PHE A 46 9.47 4.71 -11.56
CA PHE A 46 9.91 4.77 -12.96
C PHE A 46 11.11 3.87 -13.29
N GLY A 47 11.78 3.30 -12.29
CA GLY A 47 13.00 2.51 -12.47
C GLY A 47 14.20 3.33 -13.00
N LYS A 48 14.12 4.66 -12.89
CA LYS A 48 15.17 5.63 -13.21
C LYS A 48 15.48 6.46 -11.97
N VAL A 49 16.73 6.78 -11.75
CA VAL A 49 17.15 7.66 -10.64
C VAL A 49 16.47 9.01 -10.75
N PHE A 50 15.94 9.51 -9.64
CA PHE A 50 15.26 10.81 -9.58
C PHE A 50 16.25 11.96 -9.87
N GLN A 51 15.74 13.03 -10.46
CA GLN A 51 16.49 14.25 -10.66
C GLN A 51 17.02 14.78 -9.31
N GLY A 52 18.27 15.25 -9.30
CA GLY A 52 18.96 15.69 -8.08
C GLY A 52 19.65 14.58 -7.29
N TYR A 53 19.45 13.30 -7.63
CA TYR A 53 20.15 12.17 -7.01
C TYR A 53 21.18 11.57 -7.96
N LYS A 54 22.27 11.01 -7.36
CA LYS A 54 23.31 10.30 -8.12
C LYS A 54 23.36 8.85 -7.69
N ASN A 55 23.56 7.93 -8.63
CA ASN A 55 23.64 6.49 -8.37
C ASN A 55 25.06 6.09 -7.94
N LYS A 56 25.47 6.55 -6.75
CA LYS A 56 26.80 6.30 -6.18
C LYS A 56 26.82 4.99 -5.38
N ILE A 57 27.99 4.39 -5.25
CA ILE A 57 28.20 3.20 -4.42
C ILE A 57 27.74 3.43 -2.98
N TYR A 58 28.07 4.60 -2.43
CA TYR A 58 27.60 5.03 -1.13
C TYR A 58 27.51 6.56 -1.08
N GLN A 59 26.45 7.07 -0.48
CA GLN A 59 26.26 8.48 -0.21
C GLN A 59 25.40 8.69 1.02
N ILE A 60 25.63 9.79 1.72
CA ILE A 60 24.76 10.25 2.80
C ILE A 60 23.94 11.40 2.26
N THR A 61 22.63 11.34 2.47
CA THR A 61 21.69 12.44 2.21
C THR A 61 20.93 12.72 3.49
N PHE A 62 20.16 13.80 3.49
CA PHE A 62 19.32 14.15 4.63
C PHE A 62 17.87 14.28 4.21
N PHE A 63 16.98 13.85 5.09
CA PHE A 63 15.56 14.11 5.03
C PHE A 63 15.20 14.86 6.31
N ASN A 64 15.00 16.17 6.23
CA ASN A 64 15.06 17.10 7.37
C ASN A 64 16.40 16.91 8.11
N LYS A 65 16.37 16.55 9.40
CA LYS A 65 17.57 16.23 10.21
C LYS A 65 17.96 14.75 10.18
N ILE A 66 17.17 13.91 9.52
CA ILE A 66 17.35 12.45 9.49
C ILE A 66 18.47 12.10 8.53
N LYS A 67 19.47 11.39 9.02
CA LYS A 67 20.58 10.86 8.21
C LYS A 67 20.15 9.65 7.41
N VAL A 68 20.34 9.70 6.09
CA VAL A 68 19.93 8.65 5.14
C VAL A 68 21.16 8.13 4.40
N HIS A 69 21.48 6.88 4.62
CA HIS A 69 22.51 6.13 3.91
C HIS A 69 21.93 5.56 2.63
N ARG A 70 22.51 5.90 1.49
CA ARG A 70 22.03 5.43 0.18
C ARG A 70 23.11 4.66 -0.55
N PHE A 71 22.65 3.64 -1.28
CA PHE A 71 23.46 2.81 -2.15
C PHE A 71 22.84 2.71 -3.55
N PRO A 72 23.57 2.18 -4.57
CA PRO A 72 23.10 2.22 -5.93
C PRO A 72 21.91 1.28 -6.17
N VAL A 73 21.14 1.62 -7.18
CA VAL A 73 20.03 0.83 -7.72
C VAL A 73 20.34 0.40 -9.14
N ILE A 74 19.94 -0.79 -9.54
CA ILE A 74 19.99 -1.22 -10.93
C ILE A 74 18.82 -0.57 -11.66
N GLN A 75 19.12 0.38 -12.56
CA GLN A 75 18.11 1.10 -13.31
C GLN A 75 17.43 0.19 -14.35
N GLY A 76 16.20 0.53 -14.74
CA GLY A 76 15.44 -0.24 -15.71
C GLY A 76 14.89 -1.58 -15.22
N TYR A 77 14.92 -1.83 -13.91
CA TYR A 77 14.41 -3.08 -13.31
C TYR A 77 12.93 -3.34 -13.59
N GLN A 78 12.18 -2.34 -14.03
CA GLN A 78 10.78 -2.52 -14.43
C GLN A 78 10.60 -3.13 -15.82
N LYS A 79 11.65 -3.07 -16.66
CA LYS A 79 11.59 -3.53 -18.06
C LYS A 79 11.73 -5.05 -18.19
N SER A 80 12.37 -5.72 -17.24
CA SER A 80 12.68 -7.15 -17.29
C SER A 80 12.58 -7.80 -15.92
N LYS A 81 12.02 -9.02 -15.87
CA LYS A 81 11.99 -9.85 -14.66
C LYS A 81 13.40 -10.19 -14.14
N ILE A 82 14.34 -10.42 -15.05
CA ILE A 82 15.74 -10.74 -14.72
C ILE A 82 16.40 -9.53 -14.06
N ILE A 83 16.29 -8.34 -14.67
CA ILE A 83 16.85 -7.11 -14.09
C ILE A 83 16.21 -6.81 -12.72
N LYS A 84 14.92 -7.09 -12.56
CA LYS A 84 14.23 -6.94 -11.26
C LYS A 84 14.80 -7.86 -10.19
N ILE A 85 15.09 -9.12 -10.53
CA ILE A 85 15.73 -10.08 -9.61
C ILE A 85 17.15 -9.62 -9.25
N LEU A 86 17.94 -9.20 -10.24
CA LEU A 86 19.29 -8.66 -10.03
C LEU A 86 19.26 -7.43 -9.12
N ASN A 87 18.25 -6.55 -9.29
CA ASN A 87 18.07 -5.40 -8.41
C ASN A 87 17.79 -5.81 -6.95
N TYR A 88 17.03 -6.89 -6.72
CA TYR A 88 16.80 -7.41 -5.37
C TYR A 88 18.09 -7.99 -4.73
N PHE A 89 18.89 -8.72 -5.50
CA PHE A 89 20.19 -9.19 -5.03
C PHE A 89 21.17 -8.04 -4.79
N SER A 90 21.21 -7.04 -5.67
CA SER A 90 22.00 -5.83 -5.50
C SER A 90 21.64 -5.10 -4.20
N PHE A 91 20.33 -5.01 -3.87
CA PHE A 91 19.88 -4.42 -2.61
C PHE A 91 20.49 -5.18 -1.41
N VAL A 92 20.38 -6.50 -1.38
CA VAL A 92 20.93 -7.34 -0.30
C VAL A 92 22.43 -7.15 -0.18
N PHE A 93 23.15 -7.20 -1.30
CA PHE A 93 24.60 -7.04 -1.35
C PHE A 93 25.05 -5.70 -0.76
N TRP A 94 24.53 -4.60 -1.27
CA TRP A 94 24.94 -3.26 -0.84
C TRP A 94 24.51 -2.95 0.59
N SER A 95 23.31 -3.32 0.99
CA SER A 95 22.83 -3.07 2.35
C SER A 95 23.63 -3.89 3.39
N CYS A 96 23.94 -5.14 3.11
CA CYS A 96 24.80 -5.97 3.97
C CYS A 96 26.23 -5.40 4.05
N TRP A 97 26.78 -5.00 2.91
CA TRP A 97 28.13 -4.41 2.86
C TRP A 97 28.21 -3.12 3.69
N ILE A 98 27.24 -2.21 3.54
CA ILE A 98 27.22 -0.96 4.32
C ILE A 98 27.07 -1.25 5.82
N ILE A 99 26.22 -2.20 6.23
CA ILE A 99 26.04 -2.57 7.63
C ILE A 99 27.34 -3.03 8.26
N MET A 100 28.20 -3.74 7.53
CA MET A 100 29.51 -4.16 8.04
C MET A 100 30.47 -2.99 8.29
N PHE A 101 30.35 -1.90 7.52
CA PHE A 101 31.30 -0.79 7.54
C PHE A 101 30.75 0.53 8.11
N ILE A 102 29.45 0.61 8.45
CA ILE A 102 28.85 1.85 8.96
C ILE A 102 29.43 2.33 10.31
N GLY A 103 30.20 1.47 10.99
CA GLY A 103 30.98 1.78 12.19
C GLY A 103 30.16 2.17 13.43
N ARG A 104 28.86 2.04 13.40
CA ARG A 104 27.93 2.41 14.49
C ARG A 104 27.20 1.17 15.00
N ARG A 105 26.83 1.21 16.28
CA ARG A 105 25.97 0.18 16.88
C ARG A 105 24.54 0.70 16.95
N PHE A 106 23.60 -0.16 16.60
CA PHE A 106 22.16 0.07 16.74
C PHE A 106 21.56 -0.95 17.69
N ASP A 107 20.61 -0.53 18.51
CA ASP A 107 19.92 -1.38 19.49
C ASP A 107 18.72 -2.07 18.87
N ARG A 108 18.15 -1.46 17.83
CA ARG A 108 16.99 -1.94 17.10
C ARG A 108 17.17 -1.79 15.59
N ILE A 109 16.68 -2.75 14.86
CA ILE A 109 16.61 -2.71 13.39
C ILE A 109 15.13 -2.76 13.01
N PHE A 110 14.62 -1.71 12.41
CA PHE A 110 13.26 -1.65 11.91
C PHE A 110 13.23 -1.87 10.41
N VAL A 111 12.69 -3.01 9.98
CA VAL A 111 12.60 -3.41 8.58
C VAL A 111 11.22 -3.07 8.05
N TYR A 112 11.11 -2.01 7.25
CA TYR A 112 9.89 -1.66 6.52
C TYR A 112 9.86 -2.44 5.21
N GLN A 113 9.20 -3.60 5.20
CA GLN A 113 9.24 -4.52 4.09
C GLN A 113 8.10 -4.23 3.10
N THR A 114 8.40 -3.39 2.11
CA THR A 114 7.60 -3.20 0.90
C THR A 114 8.33 -3.89 -0.25
N GLY A 115 7.67 -4.83 -0.93
CA GLY A 115 8.28 -5.60 -2.01
C GLY A 115 9.06 -6.84 -1.49
N PRO A 116 10.34 -7.03 -1.88
CA PRO A 116 11.00 -8.31 -1.63
C PRO A 116 11.33 -8.55 -0.15
N LEU A 117 10.97 -9.73 0.34
CA LEU A 117 11.33 -10.15 1.70
C LEU A 117 12.86 -10.29 1.90
N THR A 118 13.62 -10.34 0.81
CA THR A 118 15.10 -10.40 0.83
C THR A 118 15.72 -9.18 1.54
N LEU A 119 15.03 -8.06 1.58
CA LEU A 119 15.39 -6.86 2.35
C LEU A 119 15.73 -7.20 3.83
N ALA A 120 14.97 -8.10 4.44
CA ALA A 120 15.14 -8.49 5.83
C ALA A 120 16.49 -9.19 6.10
N THR A 121 17.16 -9.73 5.06
CA THR A 121 18.49 -10.38 5.20
C THR A 121 19.52 -9.41 5.79
N ALA A 122 19.52 -8.16 5.35
CA ALA A 122 20.38 -7.12 5.88
C ALA A 122 20.07 -6.80 7.36
N GLY A 123 18.78 -6.78 7.72
CA GLY A 123 18.34 -6.60 9.12
C GLY A 123 18.81 -7.75 10.02
N ILE A 124 18.73 -8.99 9.52
CA ILE A 124 19.20 -10.18 10.26
C ILE A 124 20.74 -10.18 10.41
N LEU A 125 21.47 -9.72 9.39
CA LEU A 125 22.91 -9.52 9.50
C LEU A 125 23.24 -8.47 10.57
N ALA A 126 22.55 -7.33 10.54
CA ALA A 126 22.72 -6.27 11.53
C ALA A 126 22.42 -6.76 12.96
N LYS A 127 21.38 -7.60 13.14
CA LYS A 127 21.09 -8.27 14.42
C LYS A 127 22.30 -9.01 14.95
N LYS A 128 22.99 -9.78 14.10
CA LYS A 128 24.17 -10.56 14.51
C LYS A 128 25.37 -9.68 14.85
N ILE A 129 25.64 -8.65 14.03
CA ILE A 129 26.81 -7.76 14.20
C ILE A 129 26.62 -6.85 15.43
N TYR A 130 25.43 -6.25 15.59
CA TYR A 130 25.19 -5.25 16.62
C TYR A 130 24.54 -5.82 17.88
N LYS A 131 24.16 -7.10 17.90
CA LYS A 131 23.34 -7.74 18.95
C LYS A 131 21.99 -6.99 19.15
N ALA A 132 21.46 -6.43 18.06
CA ALA A 132 20.22 -5.68 18.03
C ALA A 132 18.98 -6.60 17.94
N LYS A 133 17.79 -6.09 18.31
CA LYS A 133 16.53 -6.76 18.00
C LYS A 133 16.01 -6.32 16.64
N VAL A 134 15.42 -7.25 15.87
CA VAL A 134 14.84 -7.00 14.55
C VAL A 134 13.34 -6.97 14.66
N ILE A 135 12.75 -5.86 14.23
CA ILE A 135 11.32 -5.65 14.06
C ILE A 135 11.06 -5.59 12.55
N ILE A 136 10.21 -6.48 12.02
CA ILE A 136 9.79 -6.41 10.62
C ILE A 136 8.33 -5.94 10.55
N TRP A 137 8.06 -4.95 9.69
CA TRP A 137 6.71 -4.56 9.34
C TRP A 137 6.42 -4.96 7.90
N THR A 138 5.72 -6.09 7.76
CA THR A 138 5.43 -6.75 6.49
C THR A 138 4.26 -6.06 5.79
N GLN A 139 4.54 -5.48 4.61
CA GLN A 139 3.56 -4.86 3.72
C GLN A 139 3.19 -5.78 2.55
N ASP A 140 4.12 -6.64 2.12
CA ASP A 140 3.95 -7.58 1.02
C ASP A 140 4.20 -9.01 1.49
N LEU A 141 3.21 -9.88 1.33
CA LEU A 141 3.29 -11.25 1.79
C LEU A 141 4.06 -12.14 0.81
N TRP A 142 5.13 -12.76 1.28
CA TRP A 142 5.90 -13.77 0.57
C TRP A 142 5.59 -15.18 1.10
N PRO A 143 5.55 -16.21 0.23
CA PRO A 143 5.91 -16.22 -1.20
C PRO A 143 4.78 -15.81 -2.15
N GLU A 144 3.56 -15.49 -1.67
CA GLU A 144 2.37 -15.23 -2.46
C GLU A 144 2.58 -14.11 -3.49
N THR A 145 3.24 -13.04 -3.10
CA THR A 145 3.57 -11.90 -3.99
C THR A 145 4.49 -12.33 -5.15
N VAL A 146 5.42 -13.25 -4.92
CA VAL A 146 6.29 -13.77 -5.99
C VAL A 146 5.47 -14.47 -7.07
N TYR A 147 4.49 -15.28 -6.66
CA TYR A 147 3.61 -15.97 -7.59
C TYR A 147 2.65 -15.01 -8.31
N ALA A 148 2.15 -13.98 -7.63
CA ALA A 148 1.33 -12.93 -8.23
C ALA A 148 2.10 -12.14 -9.31
N TYR A 149 3.43 -12.02 -9.21
CA TYR A 149 4.28 -11.46 -10.26
C TYR A 149 4.49 -12.42 -11.46
N GLY A 150 3.84 -13.60 -11.46
CA GLY A 150 3.85 -14.53 -12.60
C GLY A 150 5.04 -15.48 -12.61
N PHE A 151 5.65 -15.75 -11.45
CA PHE A 151 6.59 -16.86 -11.33
C PHE A 151 5.82 -18.18 -11.16
N LYS A 152 6.19 -19.20 -11.97
CA LYS A 152 5.55 -20.53 -11.90
C LYS A 152 5.88 -21.21 -10.56
N LYS A 153 4.86 -21.82 -9.96
CA LYS A 153 4.99 -22.62 -8.71
C LYS A 153 5.65 -23.98 -9.01
N THR A 154 6.96 -24.00 -9.24
CA THR A 154 7.69 -25.27 -9.32
C THR A 154 8.01 -25.78 -7.91
N LYS A 155 8.14 -27.13 -7.74
CA LYS A 155 8.46 -27.74 -6.43
C LYS A 155 9.73 -27.17 -5.82
N ILE A 156 10.78 -26.97 -6.63
CA ILE A 156 12.06 -26.40 -6.18
C ILE A 156 11.90 -24.96 -5.72
N LEU A 157 11.24 -24.10 -6.52
CA LEU A 157 11.03 -22.70 -6.14
C LEU A 157 10.18 -22.58 -4.86
N CYS A 158 9.11 -23.37 -4.75
CA CYS A 158 8.29 -23.40 -3.54
C CYS A 158 9.09 -23.82 -2.32
N PHE A 159 9.92 -24.87 -2.43
CA PHE A 159 10.77 -25.32 -1.33
C PHE A 159 11.76 -24.23 -0.90
N CYS A 160 12.49 -23.62 -1.85
CA CYS A 160 13.46 -22.57 -1.55
C CYS A 160 12.80 -21.34 -0.91
N LEU A 161 11.68 -20.87 -1.47
CA LEU A 161 10.97 -19.71 -0.95
C LEU A 161 10.39 -19.97 0.44
N ASN A 162 9.76 -21.11 0.67
CA ASN A 162 9.19 -21.45 1.98
C ASN A 162 10.28 -21.54 3.06
N ARG A 163 11.45 -22.14 2.72
CA ARG A 163 12.58 -22.23 3.64
C ARG A 163 13.15 -20.84 3.94
N PHE A 164 13.25 -19.98 2.92
CA PHE A 164 13.72 -18.61 3.09
C PHE A 164 12.75 -17.78 3.94
N VAL A 165 11.43 -17.81 3.66
CA VAL A 165 10.39 -17.13 4.42
C VAL A 165 10.42 -17.56 5.89
N LYS A 166 10.49 -18.87 6.15
CA LYS A 166 10.64 -19.42 7.51
C LYS A 166 11.88 -18.90 8.19
N TRP A 167 13.01 -18.90 7.49
CA TRP A 167 14.29 -18.41 8.04
C TRP A 167 14.20 -16.92 8.41
N VAL A 168 13.61 -16.07 7.56
CA VAL A 168 13.46 -14.65 7.84
C VAL A 168 12.62 -14.43 9.09
N TYR A 169 11.38 -14.93 9.13
CA TYR A 169 10.50 -14.68 10.25
C TYR A 169 10.98 -15.30 11.56
N LYS A 170 11.67 -16.46 11.50
CA LYS A 170 12.29 -17.08 12.68
C LYS A 170 13.35 -16.17 13.31
N ASN A 171 14.10 -15.40 12.50
CA ASN A 171 15.15 -14.51 12.97
C ASN A 171 14.68 -13.12 13.37
N CYS A 172 13.45 -12.71 13.03
CA CYS A 172 12.85 -11.48 13.52
C CYS A 172 12.40 -11.65 14.98
N ASP A 173 12.61 -10.63 15.81
CA ASP A 173 12.16 -10.64 17.22
C ASP A 173 10.69 -10.26 17.33
N TYR A 174 10.23 -9.30 16.51
CA TYR A 174 8.85 -8.88 16.43
C TYR A 174 8.39 -8.86 14.96
N ILE A 175 7.16 -9.33 14.72
CA ILE A 175 6.56 -9.41 13.39
C ILE A 175 5.28 -8.57 13.39
N LEU A 176 5.32 -7.44 12.70
CA LEU A 176 4.17 -6.59 12.47
C LEU A 176 3.65 -6.84 11.05
N VAL A 177 2.34 -6.83 10.85
CA VAL A 177 1.70 -7.05 9.54
C VAL A 177 0.67 -5.97 9.24
N SER A 178 0.61 -5.54 8.00
CA SER A 178 -0.35 -4.50 7.56
C SER A 178 -1.77 -5.01 7.30
N CYS A 179 -1.96 -6.32 7.23
CA CYS A 179 -3.25 -6.97 6.97
C CYS A 179 -3.45 -8.15 7.91
N GLU A 180 -4.64 -8.33 8.47
CA GLU A 180 -4.95 -9.47 9.34
C GLU A 180 -4.78 -10.81 8.63
N GLY A 181 -5.18 -10.88 7.36
CA GLY A 181 -5.03 -12.08 6.56
C GLY A 181 -3.59 -12.59 6.40
N PHE A 182 -2.58 -11.75 6.71
CA PHE A 182 -1.18 -12.19 6.73
C PHE A 182 -0.83 -13.02 7.97
N ILE A 183 -1.54 -12.84 9.08
CA ILE A 183 -1.27 -13.53 10.36
C ILE A 183 -1.29 -15.04 10.16
N GLU A 184 -2.38 -15.59 9.62
CA GLU A 184 -2.54 -17.02 9.40
C GLU A 184 -1.50 -17.59 8.42
N ARG A 185 -1.10 -16.80 7.43
CA ARG A 185 -0.10 -17.22 6.45
C ARG A 185 1.30 -17.29 7.05
N ILE A 186 1.69 -16.29 7.85
CA ILE A 186 3.00 -16.24 8.50
C ILE A 186 3.07 -17.25 9.66
N ARG A 187 1.98 -17.45 10.40
CA ARG A 187 1.89 -18.43 11.51
C ARG A 187 2.24 -19.85 11.05
N LYS A 188 1.98 -20.22 9.80
CA LYS A 188 2.41 -21.51 9.24
C LYS A 188 3.93 -21.72 9.26
N TYR A 189 4.71 -20.66 9.24
CA TYR A 189 6.19 -20.72 9.27
C TYR A 189 6.76 -20.60 10.67
N VAL A 190 6.09 -19.86 11.55
CA VAL A 190 6.56 -19.52 12.91
C VAL A 190 5.39 -19.52 13.90
N PRO A 191 4.79 -20.70 14.17
CA PRO A 191 3.58 -20.82 14.99
C PRO A 191 3.80 -20.33 16.45
N GLU A 192 5.05 -20.37 16.92
CA GLU A 192 5.45 -19.94 18.26
C GLU A 192 5.58 -18.43 18.43
N LYS A 193 5.54 -17.65 17.33
CA LYS A 193 5.73 -16.20 17.39
C LYS A 193 4.42 -15.45 17.42
N GLU A 194 4.39 -14.39 18.21
CA GLU A 194 3.33 -13.39 18.14
C GLU A 194 3.47 -12.59 16.85
N ILE A 195 2.35 -12.47 16.12
CA ILE A 195 2.23 -11.69 14.90
C ILE A 195 1.20 -10.61 15.15
N ILE A 196 1.61 -9.37 15.02
CA ILE A 196 0.87 -8.21 15.50
C ILE A 196 0.29 -7.46 14.31
N PHE A 197 -1.02 -7.29 14.29
CA PHE A 197 -1.69 -6.49 13.27
C PHE A 197 -1.45 -5.00 13.52
N VAL A 198 -0.83 -4.34 12.55
CA VAL A 198 -0.60 -2.90 12.50
C VAL A 198 -0.93 -2.44 11.08
N PRO A 199 -2.19 -2.10 10.80
CA PRO A 199 -2.59 -1.66 9.47
C PRO A 199 -1.92 -0.35 9.07
N ASN A 200 -1.95 -0.07 7.78
CA ASN A 200 -1.55 1.23 7.26
C ASN A 200 -2.59 2.30 7.65
N TRP A 201 -2.17 3.56 7.73
CA TRP A 201 -3.04 4.71 7.91
C TRP A 201 -3.07 5.58 6.66
N SER A 202 -4.00 6.52 6.60
CA SER A 202 -4.07 7.49 5.50
C SER A 202 -2.94 8.50 5.59
N LEU A 203 -2.28 8.74 4.45
CA LEU A 203 -1.37 9.89 4.30
C LEU A 203 -2.11 11.15 3.81
N LEU A 204 -3.37 11.01 3.41
CA LEU A 204 -4.19 12.14 3.00
C LEU A 204 -4.66 12.89 4.24
N ASP A 205 -4.25 14.13 4.33
CA ASP A 205 -4.87 15.13 5.20
C ASP A 205 -6.12 15.65 4.48
N TYR A 206 -7.30 15.12 4.87
CA TYR A 206 -8.55 15.38 4.17
C TYR A 206 -9.12 16.74 4.57
N HIS A 207 -8.71 17.76 3.84
CA HIS A 207 -9.19 19.14 3.99
C HIS A 207 -9.59 19.69 2.62
N PRO A 208 -10.84 19.42 2.18
CA PRO A 208 -11.33 19.95 0.91
C PRO A 208 -11.56 21.47 1.01
N VAL A 209 -10.83 22.24 0.22
CA VAL A 209 -10.89 23.71 0.17
C VAL A 209 -11.55 24.23 -1.11
N GLY A 210 -11.52 23.44 -2.18
CA GLY A 210 -12.07 23.81 -3.47
C GLY A 210 -13.52 23.38 -3.67
N ASN A 211 -14.09 23.78 -4.82
CA ASN A 211 -15.43 23.41 -5.23
C ASN A 211 -15.42 22.81 -6.64
N ILE A 212 -14.81 21.64 -6.76
CA ILE A 212 -14.78 20.90 -8.02
C ILE A 212 -16.18 20.37 -8.31
N LYS A 213 -16.63 20.55 -9.56
CA LYS A 213 -17.87 19.96 -10.05
C LYS A 213 -17.54 18.76 -10.93
N LEU A 214 -18.00 17.58 -10.53
CA LEU A 214 -18.01 16.39 -11.37
C LEU A 214 -19.23 16.40 -12.31
N PRO A 215 -19.16 15.67 -13.47
CA PRO A 215 -20.15 15.81 -14.53
C PRO A 215 -21.58 15.41 -14.14
N GLY A 216 -21.75 14.41 -13.28
CA GLY A 216 -23.06 13.84 -12.97
C GLY A 216 -23.80 14.50 -11.81
N LYS A 217 -25.10 14.23 -11.71
CA LYS A 217 -25.85 14.45 -10.47
C LYS A 217 -25.51 13.42 -9.39
N PHE A 218 -25.05 12.23 -9.79
CA PHE A 218 -24.55 11.18 -8.91
C PHE A 218 -23.23 10.66 -9.45
N ASN A 219 -22.18 10.68 -8.64
CA ASN A 219 -20.80 10.47 -9.05
C ASN A 219 -20.15 9.32 -8.30
N PHE A 220 -19.91 8.23 -9.01
CA PHE A 220 -19.03 7.16 -8.56
C PHE A 220 -17.59 7.49 -8.96
N THR A 221 -16.64 7.33 -8.05
CA THR A 221 -15.26 7.73 -8.32
C THR A 221 -14.29 6.62 -7.94
N PHE A 222 -13.47 6.19 -8.91
CA PHE A 222 -12.26 5.43 -8.68
C PHE A 222 -11.06 6.38 -8.75
N ALA A 223 -10.15 6.31 -7.77
CA ALA A 223 -8.95 7.13 -7.77
C ALA A 223 -7.69 6.29 -7.53
N GLY A 224 -6.61 6.54 -8.30
CA GLY A 224 -5.28 5.99 -8.12
C GLY A 224 -4.67 5.36 -9.37
N ASN A 225 -3.71 4.43 -9.19
CA ASN A 225 -3.04 3.77 -10.30
C ASN A 225 -4.02 2.98 -11.16
N ILE A 226 -3.96 3.16 -12.48
CA ILE A 226 -4.81 2.49 -13.47
C ILE A 226 -4.01 1.34 -14.10
N GLY A 227 -3.92 0.23 -13.36
CA GLY A 227 -3.25 -0.99 -13.81
C GLY A 227 -4.25 -2.13 -14.05
N LYS A 228 -3.80 -3.18 -14.72
CA LYS A 228 -4.62 -4.35 -15.04
C LYS A 228 -5.20 -5.05 -13.81
N VAL A 229 -4.55 -4.92 -12.67
CA VAL A 229 -4.97 -5.57 -11.41
C VAL A 229 -6.17 -4.89 -10.74
N GLN A 230 -6.47 -3.63 -11.08
CA GLN A 230 -7.59 -2.87 -10.50
C GLN A 230 -8.97 -3.30 -11.03
N ASN A 231 -9.04 -4.24 -11.95
CA ASN A 231 -10.29 -4.81 -12.45
C ASN A 231 -11.30 -3.79 -13.02
N LEU A 232 -10.80 -2.65 -13.52
CA LEU A 232 -11.67 -1.56 -14.00
C LEU A 232 -12.50 -1.92 -15.24
N GLU A 233 -12.12 -2.95 -15.98
CA GLU A 233 -12.91 -3.46 -17.09
C GLU A 233 -14.27 -4.00 -16.60
N ASN A 234 -14.28 -4.84 -15.55
CA ASN A 234 -15.54 -5.35 -14.98
C ASN A 234 -16.34 -4.24 -14.31
N VAL A 235 -15.67 -3.27 -13.68
CA VAL A 235 -16.32 -2.07 -13.14
C VAL A 235 -17.05 -1.30 -14.25
N LEU A 236 -16.40 -1.10 -15.40
CA LEU A 236 -16.99 -0.41 -16.57
C LEU A 236 -18.18 -1.19 -17.15
N ARG A 237 -18.06 -2.52 -17.27
CA ARG A 237 -19.18 -3.37 -17.76
C ARG A 237 -20.38 -3.32 -16.81
N GLY A 238 -20.16 -3.43 -15.50
CA GLY A 238 -21.23 -3.29 -14.50
C GLY A 238 -21.88 -1.91 -14.52
N PHE A 239 -21.05 -0.84 -14.66
CA PHE A 239 -21.56 0.53 -14.80
C PHE A 239 -22.34 0.72 -16.09
N GLN A 240 -21.93 0.11 -17.21
CA GLN A 240 -22.67 0.15 -18.47
C GLN A 240 -24.10 -0.39 -18.33
N ILE A 241 -24.26 -1.55 -17.65
CA ILE A 241 -25.59 -2.12 -17.38
C ILE A 241 -26.45 -1.14 -16.55
N PHE A 242 -25.88 -0.60 -15.48
CA PHE A 242 -26.55 0.33 -14.58
C PHE A 242 -26.95 1.64 -15.29
N SER A 243 -26.03 2.26 -16.04
CA SER A 243 -26.21 3.59 -16.62
C SER A 243 -27.27 3.66 -17.71
N LYS A 244 -27.71 2.52 -18.29
CA LYS A 244 -28.83 2.48 -19.23
C LYS A 244 -30.12 3.07 -18.65
N ASN A 245 -30.33 2.91 -17.34
CA ASN A 245 -31.52 3.39 -16.64
C ASN A 245 -31.23 4.61 -15.73
N TYR A 246 -29.97 5.08 -15.66
CA TYR A 246 -29.52 6.13 -14.77
C TYR A 246 -28.61 7.13 -15.50
N SER A 247 -29.18 7.85 -16.46
CA SER A 247 -28.45 8.76 -17.37
C SER A 247 -27.72 9.92 -16.68
N ASN A 248 -28.11 10.28 -15.46
CA ASN A 248 -27.49 11.35 -14.68
C ASN A 248 -26.35 10.86 -13.75
N ALA A 249 -26.07 9.56 -13.70
CA ALA A 249 -24.94 9.01 -12.96
C ALA A 249 -23.69 8.98 -13.84
N TYR A 250 -22.54 9.25 -13.23
CA TYR A 250 -21.22 9.24 -13.88
C TYR A 250 -20.22 8.36 -13.13
N LEU A 251 -19.37 7.69 -13.89
CA LEU A 251 -18.19 7.00 -13.38
C LEU A 251 -16.95 7.83 -13.67
N ASN A 252 -16.35 8.37 -12.62
CA ASN A 252 -15.12 9.16 -12.71
C ASN A 252 -13.91 8.27 -12.42
N ILE A 253 -12.94 8.23 -13.32
CA ILE A 253 -11.68 7.50 -13.20
C ILE A 253 -10.56 8.53 -13.12
N ILE A 254 -9.99 8.67 -11.91
CA ILE A 254 -8.94 9.65 -11.61
C ILE A 254 -7.62 8.90 -11.43
N GLY A 255 -6.61 9.28 -12.19
CA GLY A 255 -5.29 8.68 -12.10
C GLY A 255 -4.63 8.44 -13.43
N ASP A 256 -3.56 7.66 -13.39
CA ASP A 256 -2.79 7.25 -14.57
C ASP A 256 -2.26 5.82 -14.36
N GLY A 257 -1.80 5.18 -15.43
CA GLY A 257 -1.21 3.86 -15.37
C GLY A 257 -1.16 3.12 -16.70
N SER A 258 -0.49 1.99 -16.69
CA SER A 258 -0.22 1.21 -17.89
C SER A 258 -1.47 0.70 -18.63
N PHE A 259 -2.61 0.67 -17.98
CA PHE A 259 -3.87 0.16 -18.51
C PHE A 259 -4.83 1.26 -18.97
N LEU A 260 -4.49 2.55 -18.76
CA LEU A 260 -5.36 3.69 -19.09
C LEU A 260 -5.72 3.76 -20.57
N LYS A 261 -4.72 3.61 -21.46
CA LYS A 261 -4.95 3.65 -22.92
C LYS A 261 -5.94 2.58 -23.37
N TYR A 262 -5.78 1.36 -22.86
CA TYR A 262 -6.70 0.26 -23.15
C TYR A 262 -8.12 0.59 -22.69
N LEU A 263 -8.30 1.08 -21.46
CA LEU A 263 -9.63 1.39 -20.91
C LEU A 263 -10.35 2.50 -21.68
N LYS A 264 -9.61 3.53 -22.14
CA LYS A 264 -10.20 4.58 -23.00
C LYS A 264 -10.69 3.99 -24.32
N THR A 265 -9.90 3.15 -24.97
CA THR A 265 -10.33 2.45 -26.18
C THR A 265 -11.53 1.54 -25.90
N PHE A 266 -11.49 0.79 -24.80
CA PHE A 266 -12.56 -0.11 -24.39
C PHE A 266 -13.90 0.63 -24.20
N VAL A 267 -13.90 1.79 -23.51
CA VAL A 267 -15.09 2.62 -23.32
C VAL A 267 -15.71 3.07 -24.66
N VAL A 268 -14.86 3.43 -25.64
CA VAL A 268 -15.32 3.83 -26.98
C VAL A 268 -15.88 2.63 -27.76
N THR A 269 -15.15 1.53 -27.79
CA THR A 269 -15.52 0.31 -28.54
C THR A 269 -16.82 -0.30 -28.01
N GLU A 270 -17.00 -0.37 -26.69
CA GLU A 270 -18.19 -0.91 -26.04
C GLU A 270 -19.32 0.13 -25.90
N ASN A 271 -19.12 1.36 -26.42
CA ASN A 271 -20.08 2.47 -26.36
C ASN A 271 -20.60 2.73 -24.93
N ILE A 272 -19.69 2.70 -23.93
CA ILE A 272 -20.04 2.96 -22.54
C ILE A 272 -20.23 4.48 -22.32
N LYS A 273 -21.41 4.90 -21.93
CA LYS A 273 -21.72 6.32 -21.69
C LYS A 273 -21.38 6.76 -20.27
N ASN A 274 -21.27 8.07 -20.06
CA ASN A 274 -21.11 8.69 -18.74
C ASN A 274 -19.84 8.24 -17.98
N VAL A 275 -18.76 8.02 -18.71
CA VAL A 275 -17.42 7.73 -18.12
C VAL A 275 -16.54 8.96 -18.32
N ASN A 276 -15.97 9.46 -17.20
CA ASN A 276 -15.07 10.61 -17.20
C ASN A 276 -13.66 10.16 -16.77
N PHE A 277 -12.67 10.36 -17.62
CA PHE A 277 -11.25 10.15 -17.30
C PHE A 277 -10.61 11.50 -16.94
N ALA A 278 -10.52 11.80 -15.64
CA ALA A 278 -10.02 13.09 -15.15
C ALA A 278 -8.49 13.23 -15.15
N GLY A 279 -7.76 12.13 -15.50
CA GLY A 279 -6.30 12.12 -15.49
C GLY A 279 -5.69 12.12 -14.08
N ARG A 280 -4.35 12.22 -14.01
CA ARG A 280 -3.63 12.27 -12.73
C ARG A 280 -3.84 13.62 -12.06
N LYS A 281 -4.08 13.61 -10.74
CA LYS A 281 -4.23 14.79 -9.90
C LYS A 281 -3.18 14.79 -8.80
N SER A 282 -2.86 15.97 -8.29
CA SER A 282 -2.00 16.12 -7.11
C SER A 282 -2.74 15.69 -5.84
N LEU A 283 -2.01 15.32 -4.79
CA LEU A 283 -2.61 14.97 -3.49
C LEU A 283 -3.45 16.11 -2.91
N SER A 284 -3.06 17.36 -3.13
CA SER A 284 -3.79 18.54 -2.68
C SER A 284 -5.15 18.69 -3.37
N GLU A 285 -5.25 18.34 -4.65
CA GLU A 285 -6.53 18.38 -5.38
C GLU A 285 -7.46 17.23 -5.01
N MET A 286 -6.90 16.08 -4.56
CA MET A 286 -7.69 14.86 -4.34
C MET A 286 -8.77 15.03 -3.28
N SER A 287 -8.56 15.85 -2.24
CA SER A 287 -9.59 16.14 -1.23
C SER A 287 -10.85 16.72 -1.84
N ASP A 288 -10.72 17.61 -2.81
CA ASP A 288 -11.87 18.24 -3.50
C ASP A 288 -12.57 17.25 -4.42
N TYR A 289 -11.84 16.39 -5.12
CA TYR A 289 -12.43 15.32 -5.93
C TYR A 289 -13.21 14.31 -5.08
N TYR A 290 -12.68 13.93 -3.91
CA TYR A 290 -13.40 13.04 -2.99
C TYR A 290 -14.63 13.73 -2.40
N LYS A 291 -14.56 15.02 -2.07
CA LYS A 291 -15.71 15.80 -1.62
C LYS A 291 -16.84 15.81 -2.66
N ALA A 292 -16.47 16.00 -3.94
CA ALA A 292 -17.41 16.04 -5.05
C ALA A 292 -18.00 14.67 -5.46
N SER A 293 -17.45 13.58 -4.92
CA SER A 293 -17.92 12.21 -5.17
C SER A 293 -19.02 11.82 -4.21
N ASP A 294 -19.98 11.00 -4.67
CA ASP A 294 -21.02 10.42 -3.83
C ASP A 294 -20.60 9.05 -3.29
N VAL A 295 -19.91 8.24 -4.10
CA VAL A 295 -19.43 6.90 -3.75
C VAL A 295 -18.00 6.70 -4.26
N LEU A 296 -17.14 6.14 -3.42
CA LEU A 296 -15.75 5.81 -3.77
C LEU A 296 -15.61 4.33 -4.08
N ILE A 297 -15.01 4.01 -5.23
CA ILE A 297 -14.85 2.63 -5.70
C ILE A 297 -13.46 2.14 -5.37
N ILE A 298 -13.39 1.00 -4.68
CA ILE A 298 -12.17 0.23 -4.52
C ILE A 298 -12.34 -1.14 -5.18
N SER A 299 -11.43 -1.50 -6.10
CA SER A 299 -11.55 -2.73 -6.87
C SER A 299 -10.20 -3.38 -7.12
N LEU A 300 -10.14 -4.69 -7.03
CA LEU A 300 -9.04 -5.55 -7.51
C LEU A 300 -9.61 -6.80 -8.17
N LYS A 301 -8.77 -7.46 -8.99
CA LYS A 301 -9.10 -8.75 -9.58
C LYS A 301 -9.29 -9.82 -8.53
N ASP A 302 -10.08 -10.81 -8.86
CA ASP A 302 -10.30 -12.02 -8.06
C ASP A 302 -9.04 -12.90 -8.08
N VAL A 303 -8.16 -12.68 -7.12
CA VAL A 303 -6.90 -13.41 -6.93
C VAL A 303 -6.72 -13.67 -5.44
N PRO A 304 -6.38 -14.90 -5.01
CA PRO A 304 -6.30 -15.26 -3.59
C PRO A 304 -5.41 -14.36 -2.72
N LEU A 305 -4.36 -13.78 -3.29
CA LEU A 305 -3.51 -12.81 -2.58
C LEU A 305 -4.28 -11.54 -2.23
N TYR A 306 -5.13 -11.06 -3.13
CA TYR A 306 -5.87 -9.82 -2.90
C TYR A 306 -7.00 -9.97 -1.88
N GLU A 307 -7.48 -11.20 -1.67
CA GLU A 307 -8.48 -11.47 -0.63
C GLU A 307 -7.98 -11.20 0.80
N ILE A 308 -6.67 -11.28 1.02
CA ILE A 308 -6.03 -11.10 2.32
C ILE A 308 -5.28 -9.76 2.45
N MET A 309 -5.48 -8.84 1.51
CA MET A 309 -4.82 -7.54 1.48
C MET A 309 -5.81 -6.39 1.68
N ILE A 310 -5.34 -5.33 2.33
CA ILE A 310 -6.03 -4.05 2.43
C ILE A 310 -5.24 -3.03 1.60
N PRO A 311 -5.71 -2.64 0.40
CA PRO A 311 -5.03 -1.64 -0.42
C PRO A 311 -5.02 -0.28 0.27
N SER A 312 -3.95 0.50 0.09
CA SER A 312 -3.78 1.83 0.70
C SER A 312 -4.88 2.85 0.37
N LYS A 313 -5.65 2.64 -0.71
CA LYS A 313 -6.83 3.45 -1.02
C LYS A 313 -7.93 3.33 0.03
N PHE A 314 -8.03 2.17 0.69
CA PHE A 314 -9.08 1.93 1.68
C PHE A 314 -8.96 2.92 2.84
N GLN A 315 -7.75 3.12 3.38
CA GLN A 315 -7.51 4.06 4.47
C GLN A 315 -7.77 5.51 4.04
N VAL A 316 -7.41 5.85 2.79
CA VAL A 316 -7.73 7.17 2.21
C VAL A 316 -9.24 7.37 2.11
N TYR A 317 -10.01 6.36 1.70
CA TYR A 317 -11.46 6.47 1.59
C TYR A 317 -12.14 6.58 2.95
N LEU A 318 -11.63 5.90 3.96
CA LEU A 318 -12.16 6.02 5.33
C LEU A 318 -12.14 7.47 5.85
N VAL A 319 -11.03 8.20 5.65
CA VAL A 319 -10.93 9.59 6.14
C VAL A 319 -11.77 10.59 5.34
N THR A 320 -12.30 10.19 4.19
CA THR A 320 -13.24 11.03 3.43
C THR A 320 -14.67 10.91 3.92
N HIS A 321 -14.97 9.90 4.72
CA HIS A 321 -16.31 9.57 5.25
C HIS A 321 -17.38 9.34 4.15
N LYS A 322 -16.94 9.00 2.92
CA LYS A 322 -17.83 8.69 1.81
C LYS A 322 -18.18 7.21 1.76
N PRO A 323 -19.36 6.85 1.25
CA PRO A 323 -19.70 5.45 0.98
C PRO A 323 -18.65 4.76 0.10
N ILE A 324 -18.29 3.53 0.46
CA ILE A 324 -17.29 2.72 -0.25
C ILE A 324 -17.99 1.61 -1.02
N PHE A 325 -17.79 1.56 -2.33
CA PHE A 325 -18.16 0.42 -3.15
C PHE A 325 -16.96 -0.51 -3.30
N ALA A 326 -16.93 -1.57 -2.53
CA ALA A 326 -15.86 -2.55 -2.53
C ALA A 326 -16.13 -3.69 -3.53
N ILE A 327 -15.51 -3.62 -4.71
CA ILE A 327 -15.57 -4.70 -5.70
C ILE A 327 -14.40 -5.64 -5.39
N PHE A 328 -14.62 -6.44 -4.34
CA PHE A 328 -13.61 -7.24 -3.65
C PHE A 328 -14.19 -8.51 -3.06
N LYS A 329 -13.31 -9.50 -2.87
CA LYS A 329 -13.51 -10.62 -1.94
C LYS A 329 -12.62 -10.44 -0.70
N GLY A 330 -12.82 -11.25 0.32
CA GLY A 330 -11.94 -11.34 1.46
C GLY A 330 -11.98 -10.16 2.42
N GLU A 331 -10.81 -9.67 2.86
CA GLU A 331 -10.66 -8.78 4.03
C GLU A 331 -11.36 -7.43 3.84
N VAL A 332 -11.16 -6.76 2.71
CA VAL A 332 -11.83 -5.47 2.44
C VAL A 332 -13.35 -5.61 2.41
N ARG A 333 -13.87 -6.66 1.78
CA ARG A 333 -15.31 -6.94 1.77
C ARG A 333 -15.84 -7.10 3.18
N LYS A 334 -15.18 -7.92 4.00
CA LYS A 334 -15.56 -8.14 5.41
C LYS A 334 -15.60 -6.83 6.21
N ILE A 335 -14.58 -5.98 6.05
CA ILE A 335 -14.54 -4.70 6.76
C ILE A 335 -15.70 -3.81 6.32
N VAL A 336 -15.95 -3.68 5.02
CA VAL A 336 -17.03 -2.84 4.48
C VAL A 336 -18.40 -3.32 4.96
N GLU A 337 -18.65 -4.63 4.94
CA GLU A 337 -19.91 -5.22 5.39
C GLU A 337 -20.06 -5.15 6.93
N ASN A 338 -19.06 -5.57 7.69
CA ASN A 338 -19.13 -5.63 9.16
C ASN A 338 -19.28 -4.26 9.81
N TYR A 339 -18.66 -3.22 9.23
CA TYR A 339 -18.75 -1.86 9.74
C TYR A 339 -19.77 -0.99 8.98
N SER A 340 -20.54 -1.56 8.07
CA SER A 340 -21.54 -0.84 7.26
C SER A 340 -20.97 0.42 6.63
N LEU A 341 -19.85 0.29 5.89
CA LEU A 341 -19.16 1.41 5.24
C LEU A 341 -19.65 1.65 3.81
N GLY A 342 -20.59 0.85 3.34
CA GLY A 342 -21.13 0.87 1.99
C GLY A 342 -21.56 -0.53 1.53
N LEU A 343 -21.26 -0.87 0.28
CA LEU A 343 -21.62 -2.17 -0.31
C LEU A 343 -20.40 -2.88 -0.87
N ALA A 344 -20.50 -4.21 -0.94
CA ALA A 344 -19.51 -5.03 -1.61
C ALA A 344 -20.13 -5.81 -2.76
N ALA A 345 -19.32 -6.08 -3.82
CA ALA A 345 -19.69 -6.92 -4.95
C ALA A 345 -18.57 -7.90 -5.30
N ASN A 346 -18.95 -9.03 -5.88
CA ASN A 346 -17.99 -10.00 -6.39
C ASN A 346 -17.25 -9.43 -7.62
N PRO A 347 -15.91 -9.33 -7.60
CA PRO A 347 -15.13 -8.72 -8.69
C PRO A 347 -15.22 -9.49 -10.03
N SER A 348 -15.66 -10.75 -10.01
CA SER A 348 -15.83 -11.57 -11.21
C SER A 348 -17.27 -11.61 -11.74
N ASP A 349 -18.22 -10.98 -11.03
CA ASP A 349 -19.64 -10.97 -11.37
C ASP A 349 -20.10 -9.58 -11.76
N ILE A 350 -20.32 -9.38 -13.07
CA ILE A 350 -20.69 -8.09 -13.65
C ILE A 350 -22.10 -7.67 -13.22
N ASP A 351 -23.02 -8.61 -13.07
CA ASP A 351 -24.39 -8.34 -12.66
C ASP A 351 -24.45 -7.94 -11.18
N ASP A 352 -23.65 -8.56 -10.33
CA ASP A 352 -23.51 -8.18 -8.92
C ASP A 352 -22.92 -6.77 -8.80
N ILE A 353 -21.93 -6.43 -9.63
CA ILE A 353 -21.39 -5.06 -9.72
C ILE A 353 -22.48 -4.06 -10.16
N ALA A 354 -23.25 -4.40 -11.20
CA ALA A 354 -24.34 -3.53 -11.69
C ALA A 354 -25.43 -3.33 -10.63
N LYS A 355 -25.78 -4.40 -9.90
CA LYS A 355 -26.70 -4.35 -8.76
C LYS A 355 -26.20 -3.43 -7.66
N GLY A 356 -24.89 -3.49 -7.33
CA GLY A 356 -24.27 -2.59 -6.37
C GLY A 356 -24.42 -1.12 -6.75
N PHE A 357 -24.11 -0.75 -7.99
CA PHE A 357 -24.35 0.62 -8.52
C PHE A 357 -25.81 1.05 -8.33
N LYS A 358 -26.76 0.19 -8.68
CA LYS A 358 -28.19 0.46 -8.53
C LYS A 358 -28.61 0.64 -7.07
N MET A 359 -28.04 -0.12 -6.15
CA MET A 359 -28.38 0.00 -4.73
C MET A 359 -27.89 1.34 -4.16
N PHE A 360 -26.68 1.78 -4.48
CA PHE A 360 -26.18 3.08 -4.03
C PHE A 360 -27.03 4.26 -4.50
N SER A 361 -27.59 4.20 -5.72
CA SER A 361 -28.45 5.28 -6.24
C SER A 361 -29.78 5.44 -5.48
N LYS A 362 -30.08 4.50 -4.57
CA LYS A 362 -31.29 4.49 -3.75
C LYS A 362 -31.03 4.80 -2.27
N PHE A 363 -29.76 4.98 -1.88
CA PHE A 363 -29.43 5.27 -0.48
C PHE A 363 -30.08 6.57 -0.01
N SER A 364 -30.74 6.47 1.14
CA SER A 364 -31.29 7.63 1.85
C SER A 364 -30.18 8.48 2.47
N LYS A 365 -30.52 9.71 2.81
CA LYS A 365 -29.59 10.60 3.54
C LYS A 365 -29.17 10.00 4.89
N ASP A 366 -30.07 9.28 5.57
CA ASP A 366 -29.79 8.68 6.86
C ASP A 366 -28.82 7.50 6.74
N GLU A 367 -28.94 6.67 5.70
CA GLU A 367 -27.97 5.60 5.42
C GLU A 367 -26.58 6.18 5.11
N ILE A 368 -26.49 7.23 4.29
CA ILE A 368 -25.23 7.91 3.99
C ILE A 368 -24.61 8.52 5.25
N LYS A 369 -25.44 9.14 6.13
CA LYS A 369 -24.98 9.68 7.41
C LYS A 369 -24.43 8.60 8.31
N LYS A 370 -25.12 7.47 8.45
CA LYS A 370 -24.64 6.33 9.24
C LYS A 370 -23.30 5.76 8.71
N ILE A 371 -23.15 5.65 7.40
CA ILE A 371 -21.90 5.25 6.75
C ILE A 371 -20.77 6.22 7.11
N SER A 372 -21.05 7.53 7.05
CA SER A 372 -20.08 8.56 7.41
C SER A 372 -19.62 8.44 8.87
N GLU A 373 -20.54 8.28 9.81
CA GLU A 373 -20.27 8.09 11.23
C GLU A 373 -19.43 6.81 11.48
N ASN A 374 -19.76 5.71 10.81
CA ASN A 374 -19.01 4.45 10.91
C ASN A 374 -17.59 4.59 10.35
N SER A 375 -17.44 5.28 9.21
CA SER A 375 -16.13 5.55 8.60
C SER A 375 -15.27 6.41 9.51
N GLU A 376 -15.84 7.45 10.12
CA GLU A 376 -15.18 8.29 11.11
C GLU A 376 -14.74 7.48 12.34
N TYR A 377 -15.62 6.65 12.89
CA TYR A 377 -15.28 5.76 13.99
C TYR A 377 -14.09 4.85 13.66
N LEU A 378 -14.12 4.21 12.48
CA LEU A 378 -13.08 3.27 12.07
C LEU A 378 -11.73 3.98 11.83
N SER A 379 -11.76 5.15 11.20
CA SER A 379 -10.56 5.98 10.99
C SER A 379 -9.93 6.48 12.29
N LYS A 380 -10.74 6.75 13.33
CA LYS A 380 -10.29 7.19 14.67
C LYS A 380 -10.00 6.02 15.64
N SER A 381 -10.30 4.79 15.28
CA SER A 381 -10.05 3.60 16.09
C SER A 381 -8.96 2.70 15.51
N ILE A 382 -9.31 1.75 14.64
CA ILE A 382 -8.40 0.73 14.11
C ILE A 382 -7.35 1.34 13.17
N PHE A 383 -7.73 2.34 12.37
CA PHE A 383 -6.86 2.98 11.39
C PHE A 383 -6.34 4.35 11.85
N ASN A 384 -6.41 4.63 13.15
CA ASN A 384 -5.93 5.88 13.72
C ASN A 384 -4.41 5.96 13.66
N ARG A 385 -3.89 6.97 12.98
CA ARG A 385 -2.45 7.19 12.73
C ARG A 385 -1.65 7.24 14.04
N GLU A 386 -2.09 8.03 15.01
CA GLU A 386 -1.37 8.26 16.27
C GLU A 386 -1.30 6.99 17.11
N LYS A 387 -2.42 6.26 17.21
CA LYS A 387 -2.49 4.98 17.93
C LYS A 387 -1.62 3.91 17.28
N LEU A 388 -1.58 3.86 15.93
CA LEU A 388 -0.77 2.89 15.20
C LEU A 388 0.73 3.19 15.32
N ILE A 389 1.12 4.46 15.24
CA ILE A 389 2.50 4.87 15.50
C ILE A 389 2.91 4.53 16.93
N GLU A 390 2.03 4.77 17.91
CA GLU A 390 2.32 4.41 19.31
C GLU A 390 2.44 2.90 19.49
N LYS A 391 1.59 2.13 18.84
CA LYS A 391 1.69 0.67 18.83
C LYS A 391 3.03 0.18 18.26
N ILE A 392 3.53 0.78 17.17
CA ILE A 392 4.86 0.48 16.62
C ILE A 392 5.95 0.85 17.64
N ASN A 393 5.82 2.01 18.29
CA ASN A 393 6.80 2.52 19.26
C ASN A 393 7.06 1.56 20.42
N GLN A 394 6.05 0.82 20.87
CA GLN A 394 6.17 -0.18 21.95
C GLN A 394 7.22 -1.26 21.67
N PHE A 395 7.48 -1.57 20.40
CA PHE A 395 8.46 -2.58 19.98
C PHE A 395 9.84 -1.98 19.72
N ILE A 396 9.93 -0.68 19.55
CA ILE A 396 11.15 0.02 19.12
C ILE A 396 11.79 0.73 20.29
N TRP A 397 11.02 1.49 21.05
CA TRP A 397 11.49 2.34 22.15
C TRP A 397 11.15 1.75 23.51
#